data_68ecabeba8e2e32ba8ab982e02b7e8da
#
_entry.id   68ecabeba8e2e32ba8ab982e02b7e8da
#
_cell.length_a   1.000
_cell.length_b   1.000
_cell.length_c   1.000
_cell.angle_alpha   90.00
_cell.angle_beta   90.00
_cell.angle_gamma   90.00
#
_symmetry.space_group_name_H-M   'P 1'
#
loop_
_entity.id
_entity.type
_entity.pdbx_description
1 polymer ?
#
loop_
_entity_poly.entity_id
_entity_poly.type
_entity_poly.pdbx_seq_one_letter_code
_entity_poly.pdbx_strand_id
1 'polypeptide(L)'
;MASSGPKLISETAESGNARDQLIEAASQIMRDGDTIDLSLSELSMRAGLNSALVKYYFGNKNGLMLALLDRDMGNIVHGLGALVAKDMPPEEKLRLHIGAVIDTYYTYPYLNRLLLRMVRDSAPTEAARIADLYLRPISKAYDNLISDGVKAGKFRNIDP
;
A
#
# COMPACT_ATOMS: atom_id res chain seq x y z
N MET A 1 -11.49 -41.85 23.41
CA MET A 1 -10.37 -41.12 22.82
C MET A 1 -10.91 -40.29 21.66
N ALA A 2 -11.17 -39.00 21.90
CA ALA A 2 -11.73 -38.10 20.92
C ALA A 2 -10.62 -37.33 20.23
N SER A 3 -10.54 -37.50 18.92
CA SER A 3 -9.61 -36.79 18.03
C SER A 3 -10.07 -35.35 17.82
N SER A 4 -9.40 -34.39 18.45
CA SER A 4 -9.61 -32.96 18.24
C SER A 4 -8.45 -32.40 17.45
N GLY A 5 -8.59 -32.34 16.12
CA GLY A 5 -7.53 -31.75 15.34
C GLY A 5 -7.74 -31.60 13.84
N PRO A 6 -8.80 -30.91 13.34
CA PRO A 6 -8.67 -30.05 12.16
C PRO A 6 -9.35 -28.69 12.24
N LYS A 7 -9.96 -28.32 13.38
CA LYS A 7 -10.80 -27.11 13.45
C LYS A 7 -10.01 -25.78 13.49
N LEU A 8 -8.79 -25.78 14.00
CA LEU A 8 -7.97 -24.56 14.13
C LEU A 8 -7.37 -24.08 12.81
N ILE A 9 -7.09 -24.98 11.87
CA ILE A 9 -6.49 -24.63 10.58
C ILE A 9 -7.53 -24.02 9.63
N SER A 10 -8.79 -24.47 9.70
CA SER A 10 -9.87 -23.92 8.89
C SER A 10 -10.30 -22.52 9.37
N GLU A 11 -10.36 -22.27 10.66
CA GLU A 11 -10.73 -20.96 11.21
C GLU A 11 -9.68 -19.88 10.93
N THR A 12 -8.40 -20.21 10.93
CA THR A 12 -7.34 -19.26 10.58
C THR A 12 -7.29 -18.93 9.08
N ALA A 13 -7.56 -19.90 8.22
CA ALA A 13 -7.62 -19.70 6.77
C ALA A 13 -8.86 -18.88 6.36
N GLU A 14 -10.04 -19.16 6.96
CA GLU A 14 -11.26 -18.39 6.74
C GLU A 14 -11.16 -16.97 7.31
N SER A 15 -10.49 -16.80 8.45
CA SER A 15 -10.24 -15.50 9.07
C SER A 15 -9.29 -14.63 8.21
N GLY A 16 -8.23 -15.23 7.66
CA GLY A 16 -7.35 -14.53 6.72
C GLY A 16 -8.09 -14.08 5.45
N ASN A 17 -8.94 -14.95 4.91
CA ASN A 17 -9.72 -14.65 3.73
C ASN A 17 -10.72 -13.48 3.97
N ALA A 18 -11.45 -13.45 5.10
CA ALA A 18 -12.39 -12.39 5.41
C ALA A 18 -11.70 -11.02 5.62
N ARG A 19 -10.53 -11.01 6.26
CA ARG A 19 -9.71 -9.80 6.40
C ARG A 19 -9.31 -9.22 5.03
N ASP A 20 -8.81 -10.07 4.14
CA ASP A 20 -8.36 -9.66 2.82
C ASP A 20 -9.52 -9.26 1.91
N GLN A 21 -10.68 -9.91 2.03
CA GLN A 21 -11.91 -9.51 1.35
C GLN A 21 -12.37 -8.10 1.74
N LEU A 22 -12.27 -7.72 3.02
CA LEU A 22 -12.60 -6.36 3.47
C LEU A 22 -11.61 -5.32 2.90
N ILE A 23 -10.33 -5.62 2.86
CA ILE A 23 -9.32 -4.74 2.26
C ILE A 23 -9.57 -4.58 0.75
N GLU A 24 -9.86 -5.68 0.05
CA GLU A 24 -10.15 -5.64 -1.39
C GLU A 24 -11.43 -4.88 -1.71
N ALA A 25 -12.51 -5.11 -0.94
CA ALA A 25 -13.74 -4.35 -1.09
C ALA A 25 -13.54 -2.84 -0.87
N ALA A 26 -12.73 -2.45 0.12
CA ALA A 26 -12.37 -1.06 0.34
C ALA A 26 -11.59 -0.46 -0.85
N SER A 27 -10.62 -1.21 -1.41
CA SER A 27 -9.89 -0.84 -2.62
C SER A 27 -10.83 -0.59 -3.80
N GLN A 28 -11.76 -1.51 -4.04
CA GLN A 28 -12.72 -1.42 -5.13
C GLN A 28 -13.65 -0.21 -4.98
N ILE A 29 -14.19 0.05 -3.78
CA ILE A 29 -15.04 1.21 -3.51
C ILE A 29 -14.30 2.50 -3.81
N MET A 30 -13.05 2.63 -3.33
CA MET A 30 -12.25 3.84 -3.52
C MET A 30 -11.86 4.06 -5.00
N ARG A 31 -11.62 2.98 -5.74
CA ARG A 31 -11.30 3.01 -7.17
C ARG A 31 -12.51 3.39 -8.01
N ASP A 32 -13.65 2.70 -7.79
CA ASP A 32 -14.86 2.86 -8.59
C ASP A 32 -15.53 4.21 -8.33
N GLY A 33 -15.51 4.68 -7.07
CA GLY A 33 -16.14 5.94 -6.66
C GLY A 33 -15.25 7.17 -6.79
N ASP A 34 -13.99 7.03 -7.22
CA ASP A 34 -12.96 8.09 -7.17
C ASP A 34 -12.94 8.86 -5.84
N THR A 35 -13.09 8.13 -4.75
CA THR A 35 -13.22 8.66 -3.39
C THR A 35 -12.25 7.98 -2.43
N ILE A 36 -11.95 8.65 -1.32
CA ILE A 36 -11.29 8.05 -0.15
C ILE A 36 -12.24 7.97 1.05
N ASP A 37 -13.49 8.34 0.87
CA ASP A 37 -14.52 8.17 1.89
C ASP A 37 -15.14 6.79 1.78
N LEU A 38 -15.09 6.06 2.89
CA LEU A 38 -15.53 4.68 2.98
C LEU A 38 -16.77 4.60 3.90
N SER A 39 -17.88 4.10 3.37
CA SER A 39 -19.06 3.74 4.15
C SER A 39 -18.97 2.29 4.61
N LEU A 40 -19.17 2.04 5.92
CA LEU A 40 -19.19 0.67 6.45
C LEU A 40 -20.36 -0.15 5.89
N SER A 41 -21.48 0.48 5.57
CA SER A 41 -22.64 -0.17 4.95
C SER A 41 -22.30 -0.62 3.53
N GLU A 42 -21.72 0.26 2.73
CA GLU A 42 -21.26 -0.07 1.37
C GLU A 42 -20.18 -1.13 1.37
N LEU A 43 -19.22 -1.03 2.30
CA LEU A 43 -18.17 -2.04 2.48
C LEU A 43 -18.77 -3.42 2.77
N SER A 44 -19.73 -3.50 3.70
CA SER A 44 -20.42 -4.76 4.04
C SER A 44 -21.12 -5.38 2.85
N MET A 45 -21.81 -4.56 2.07
CA MET A 45 -22.52 -4.99 0.87
C MET A 45 -21.53 -5.46 -0.22
N ARG A 46 -20.44 -4.73 -0.45
CA ARG A 46 -19.42 -5.06 -1.45
C ARG A 46 -18.62 -6.32 -1.07
N ALA A 47 -18.27 -6.46 0.20
CA ALA A 47 -17.53 -7.60 0.70
C ALA A 47 -18.39 -8.86 0.92
N GLY A 48 -19.71 -8.72 1.00
CA GLY A 48 -20.60 -9.82 1.44
C GLY A 48 -20.37 -10.23 2.91
N LEU A 49 -19.86 -9.31 3.74
CA LEU A 49 -19.45 -9.57 5.12
C LEU A 49 -20.11 -8.58 6.08
N ASN A 50 -20.23 -8.98 7.36
CA ASN A 50 -20.75 -8.10 8.40
C ASN A 50 -19.76 -6.99 8.74
N SER A 51 -20.22 -5.73 8.82
CA SER A 51 -19.40 -4.57 9.20
C SER A 51 -18.75 -4.68 10.58
N ALA A 52 -19.28 -5.49 11.48
CA ALA A 52 -18.69 -5.78 12.79
C ALA A 52 -17.27 -6.39 12.65
N LEU A 53 -16.97 -7.08 11.53
CA LEU A 53 -15.66 -7.64 11.25
C LEU A 53 -14.59 -6.54 11.03
N VAL A 54 -14.98 -5.33 10.62
CA VAL A 54 -14.04 -4.19 10.56
C VAL A 54 -13.49 -3.87 11.94
N LYS A 55 -14.37 -3.84 12.95
CA LYS A 55 -13.94 -3.63 14.34
C LYS A 55 -13.09 -4.79 14.85
N TYR A 56 -13.44 -6.01 14.48
CA TYR A 56 -12.70 -7.21 14.89
C TYR A 56 -11.28 -7.26 14.32
N TYR A 57 -11.10 -7.06 13.00
CA TYR A 57 -9.80 -7.21 12.34
C TYR A 57 -8.93 -5.95 12.38
N PHE A 58 -9.55 -4.76 12.41
CA PHE A 58 -8.85 -3.48 12.21
C PHE A 58 -9.08 -2.48 13.35
N GLY A 59 -9.92 -2.81 14.32
CA GLY A 59 -10.28 -1.93 15.42
C GLY A 59 -11.29 -0.85 15.02
N ASN A 60 -11.12 -0.21 13.88
CA ASN A 60 -12.02 0.81 13.33
C ASN A 60 -11.78 1.03 11.83
N LYS A 61 -12.51 1.99 11.24
CA LYS A 61 -12.37 2.35 9.82
C LYS A 61 -10.96 2.83 9.46
N ASN A 62 -10.33 3.61 10.33
CA ASN A 62 -8.96 4.10 10.09
C ASN A 62 -7.95 2.94 10.08
N GLY A 63 -8.11 1.95 10.94
CA GLY A 63 -7.29 0.73 10.93
C GLY A 63 -7.42 -0.07 9.64
N LEU A 64 -8.63 -0.16 9.06
CA LEU A 64 -8.84 -0.75 7.74
C LEU A 64 -8.13 0.08 6.65
N MET A 65 -8.24 1.42 6.70
CA MET A 65 -7.57 2.30 5.73
C MET A 65 -6.04 2.20 5.82
N LEU A 66 -5.49 2.06 7.04
CA LEU A 66 -4.06 1.78 7.24
C LEU A 66 -3.67 0.42 6.66
N ALA A 67 -4.46 -0.62 6.88
CA ALA A 67 -4.18 -1.95 6.34
C ALA A 67 -4.23 -1.97 4.79
N LEU A 68 -5.15 -1.20 4.19
CA LEU A 68 -5.19 -1.00 2.74
C LEU A 68 -3.94 -0.27 2.24
N LEU A 69 -3.54 0.79 2.94
CA LEU A 69 -2.33 1.54 2.63
C LEU A 69 -1.07 0.66 2.77
N ASP A 70 -0.98 -0.14 3.83
CA ASP A 70 0.13 -1.08 4.06
C ASP A 70 0.27 -2.09 2.91
N ARG A 71 -0.84 -2.65 2.44
CA ARG A 71 -0.84 -3.59 1.32
C ARG A 71 -0.30 -2.95 0.04
N ASP A 72 -0.86 -1.80 -0.33
CA ASP A 72 -0.59 -1.19 -1.64
C ASP A 72 0.76 -0.47 -1.66
N MET A 73 1.05 0.35 -0.65
CA MET A 73 2.34 1.05 -0.54
C MET A 73 3.51 0.11 -0.24
N GLY A 74 3.28 -0.95 0.55
CA GLY A 74 4.31 -1.94 0.83
C GLY A 74 4.83 -2.61 -0.44
N ASN A 75 3.94 -2.97 -1.35
CA ASN A 75 4.29 -3.54 -2.65
C ASN A 75 5.09 -2.55 -3.52
N ILE A 76 4.69 -1.26 -3.52
CA ILE A 76 5.38 -0.21 -4.28
C ILE A 76 6.79 0.03 -3.76
N VAL A 77 6.94 0.19 -2.44
CA VAL A 77 8.25 0.39 -1.80
C VAL A 77 9.17 -0.80 -2.04
N HIS A 78 8.66 -2.01 -1.90
CA HIS A 78 9.41 -3.24 -2.16
C HIS A 78 9.84 -3.33 -3.64
N GLY A 79 8.93 -3.08 -4.58
CA GLY A 79 9.21 -3.10 -6.02
C GLY A 79 10.24 -2.05 -6.43
N LEU A 80 10.15 -0.83 -5.90
CA LEU A 80 11.12 0.24 -6.16
C LEU A 80 12.50 -0.12 -5.59
N GLY A 81 12.56 -0.64 -4.36
CA GLY A 81 13.81 -1.11 -3.75
C GLY A 81 14.48 -2.20 -4.58
N ALA A 82 13.70 -3.18 -5.04
CA ALA A 82 14.19 -4.25 -5.91
C ALA A 82 14.68 -3.73 -7.27
N LEU A 83 14.00 -2.73 -7.85
CA LEU A 83 14.42 -2.11 -9.11
C LEU A 83 15.74 -1.36 -8.96
N VAL A 84 15.88 -0.55 -7.91
CA VAL A 84 17.13 0.21 -7.66
C VAL A 84 18.32 -0.72 -7.43
N ALA A 85 18.11 -1.87 -6.78
CA ALA A 85 19.15 -2.86 -6.51
C ALA A 85 19.59 -3.68 -7.75
N LYS A 86 18.86 -3.63 -8.87
CA LYS A 86 19.23 -4.37 -10.07
C LYS A 86 20.54 -3.84 -10.68
N ASP A 87 21.33 -4.74 -11.24
CA ASP A 87 22.50 -4.40 -12.07
C ASP A 87 22.01 -4.06 -13.49
N MET A 88 21.72 -2.78 -13.71
CA MET A 88 21.28 -2.25 -15.01
C MET A 88 21.55 -0.74 -15.10
N PRO A 89 21.61 -0.15 -16.32
CA PRO A 89 21.86 1.27 -16.52
C PRO A 89 20.83 2.16 -15.79
N PRO A 90 21.24 3.27 -15.16
CA PRO A 90 20.36 4.18 -14.44
C PRO A 90 19.20 4.72 -15.27
N GLU A 91 19.44 5.03 -16.55
CA GLU A 91 18.41 5.49 -17.48
C GLU A 91 17.33 4.44 -17.73
N GLU A 92 17.70 3.17 -17.74
CA GLU A 92 16.75 2.07 -17.89
C GLU A 92 15.91 1.85 -16.61
N LYS A 93 16.57 1.92 -15.43
CA LYS A 93 15.88 1.92 -14.15
C LYS A 93 14.84 3.04 -14.08
N LEU A 94 15.22 4.26 -14.46
CA LEU A 94 14.32 5.41 -14.45
C LEU A 94 13.14 5.21 -15.40
N ARG A 95 13.38 4.71 -16.62
CA ARG A 95 12.32 4.42 -17.59
C ARG A 95 11.33 3.39 -17.06
N LEU A 96 11.81 2.29 -16.47
CA LEU A 96 10.97 1.25 -15.87
C LEU A 96 10.19 1.80 -14.67
N HIS A 97 10.83 2.63 -13.85
CA HIS A 97 10.18 3.25 -12.70
C HIS A 97 9.05 4.19 -13.14
N ILE A 98 9.26 5.04 -14.14
CA ILE A 98 8.20 5.92 -14.67
C ILE A 98 7.01 5.08 -15.15
N GLY A 99 7.25 3.98 -15.87
CA GLY A 99 6.19 3.06 -16.28
C GLY A 99 5.43 2.50 -15.08
N ALA A 100 6.15 2.00 -14.06
CA ALA A 100 5.54 1.47 -12.84
C ALA A 100 4.72 2.53 -12.06
N VAL A 101 5.16 3.79 -12.04
CA VAL A 101 4.39 4.90 -11.44
C VAL A 101 3.08 5.13 -12.19
N ILE A 102 3.12 5.16 -13.53
CA ILE A 102 1.91 5.31 -14.36
C ILE A 102 0.94 4.17 -14.10
N ASP A 103 1.42 2.92 -14.11
CA ASP A 103 0.61 1.73 -13.82
C ASP A 103 0.01 1.78 -12.41
N THR A 104 0.77 2.28 -11.43
CA THR A 104 0.29 2.46 -10.05
C THR A 104 -0.87 3.45 -9.97
N TYR A 105 -0.75 4.61 -10.63
CA TYR A 105 -1.83 5.61 -10.65
C TYR A 105 -3.07 5.11 -11.37
N TYR A 106 -2.89 4.28 -12.39
CA TYR A 106 -4.01 3.65 -13.09
C TYR A 106 -4.70 2.56 -12.25
N THR A 107 -3.90 1.76 -11.55
CA THR A 107 -4.41 0.63 -10.75
C THR A 107 -5.01 1.09 -9.42
N TYR A 108 -4.39 2.09 -8.78
CA TYR A 108 -4.75 2.59 -7.45
C TYR A 108 -4.92 4.12 -7.45
N PRO A 109 -5.91 4.67 -8.16
CA PRO A 109 -6.06 6.13 -8.32
C PRO A 109 -6.29 6.88 -7.00
N TYR A 110 -6.76 6.18 -5.97
CA TYR A 110 -7.00 6.72 -4.63
C TYR A 110 -5.74 6.82 -3.76
N LEU A 111 -4.66 6.07 -4.10
CA LEU A 111 -3.58 5.74 -3.16
C LEU A 111 -2.84 6.99 -2.64
N ASN A 112 -2.50 7.92 -3.52
CA ASN A 112 -1.82 9.16 -3.12
C ASN A 112 -2.69 10.02 -2.21
N ARG A 113 -3.99 10.15 -2.51
CA ARG A 113 -4.95 10.87 -1.67
C ARG A 113 -5.13 10.20 -0.30
N LEU A 114 -5.19 8.86 -0.29
CA LEU A 114 -5.28 8.08 0.94
C LEU A 114 -4.03 8.28 1.81
N LEU A 115 -2.84 8.16 1.23
CA LEU A 115 -1.57 8.38 1.92
C LEU A 115 -1.52 9.78 2.57
N LEU A 116 -1.79 10.83 1.79
CA LEU A 116 -1.77 12.21 2.27
C LEU A 116 -2.82 12.46 3.38
N ARG A 117 -4.02 11.88 3.24
CA ARG A 117 -5.05 11.95 4.28
C ARG A 117 -4.58 11.26 5.55
N MET A 118 -4.02 10.05 5.46
CA MET A 118 -3.56 9.30 6.62
C MET A 118 -2.43 10.03 7.35
N VAL A 119 -1.49 10.65 6.63
CA VAL A 119 -0.44 11.47 7.24
C VAL A 119 -1.00 12.71 7.93
N ARG A 120 -1.95 13.41 7.28
CA ARG A 120 -2.51 14.67 7.81
C ARG A 120 -3.43 14.46 9.03
N ASP A 121 -4.27 13.42 8.97
CA ASP A 121 -5.36 13.21 9.93
C ASP A 121 -4.96 12.30 11.10
N SER A 122 -3.75 11.74 11.09
CA SER A 122 -3.21 10.87 12.15
C SER A 122 -2.51 11.67 13.24
N ALA A 123 -2.37 11.06 14.43
CA ALA A 123 -1.52 11.60 15.48
C ALA A 123 -0.06 11.70 14.99
N PRO A 124 0.75 12.65 15.51
CA PRO A 124 2.12 12.88 15.04
C PRO A 124 3.00 11.63 15.02
N THR A 125 2.85 10.75 16.01
CA THR A 125 3.59 9.46 16.07
C THR A 125 3.22 8.50 14.95
N GLU A 126 1.95 8.43 14.60
CA GLU A 126 1.46 7.59 13.51
C GLU A 126 1.81 8.19 12.15
N ALA A 127 1.68 9.50 11.99
CA ALA A 127 2.13 10.20 10.79
C ALA A 127 3.64 9.99 10.53
N ALA A 128 4.47 10.07 11.59
CA ALA A 128 5.89 9.78 11.49
C ALA A 128 6.15 8.33 11.07
N ARG A 129 5.41 7.36 11.65
CA ARG A 129 5.50 5.95 11.27
C ARG A 129 5.16 5.72 9.80
N ILE A 130 4.09 6.33 9.29
CA ILE A 130 3.70 6.24 7.87
C ILE A 130 4.80 6.83 6.98
N ALA A 131 5.37 7.98 7.36
CA ALA A 131 6.47 8.60 6.62
C ALA A 131 7.71 7.70 6.60
N ASP A 132 8.06 7.07 7.72
CA ASP A 132 9.20 6.16 7.84
C ASP A 132 9.03 4.88 7.00
N LEU A 133 7.82 4.36 6.94
CA LEU A 133 7.53 3.13 6.21
C LEU A 133 7.47 3.33 4.70
N TYR A 134 6.98 4.49 4.23
CA TYR A 134 6.70 4.67 2.81
C TYR A 134 7.45 5.85 2.17
N LEU A 135 7.40 7.06 2.77
CA LEU A 135 7.94 8.26 2.12
C LEU A 135 9.46 8.28 2.12
N ARG A 136 10.11 7.98 3.25
CA ARG A 136 11.57 7.97 3.35
C ARG A 136 12.24 6.90 2.49
N PRO A 137 11.76 5.63 2.45
CA PRO A 137 12.32 4.64 1.52
C PRO A 137 12.19 5.03 0.05
N ILE A 138 11.07 5.64 -0.35
CA ILE A 138 10.87 6.15 -1.70
C ILE A 138 11.86 7.29 -2.00
N SER A 139 11.95 8.29 -1.12
CA SER A 139 12.91 9.40 -1.26
C SER A 139 14.34 8.88 -1.41
N LYS A 140 14.77 7.99 -0.51
CA LYS A 140 16.10 7.39 -0.56
C LYS A 140 16.35 6.60 -1.87
N ALA A 141 15.35 5.93 -2.39
CA ALA A 141 15.47 5.21 -3.66
C ALA A 141 15.65 6.16 -4.83
N TYR A 142 14.95 7.31 -4.84
CA TYR A 142 15.15 8.36 -5.83
C TYR A 142 16.53 8.99 -5.74
N ASP A 143 16.99 9.35 -4.54
CA ASP A 143 18.32 9.92 -4.32
C ASP A 143 19.41 9.00 -4.89
N ASN A 144 19.31 7.69 -4.60
CA ASN A 144 20.24 6.72 -5.14
C ASN A 144 20.18 6.63 -6.66
N LEU A 145 18.99 6.51 -7.24
CA LEU A 145 18.81 6.38 -8.69
C LEU A 145 19.35 7.59 -9.45
N ILE A 146 19.03 8.80 -8.97
CA ILE A 146 19.49 10.04 -9.60
C ILE A 146 21.01 10.21 -9.43
N SER A 147 21.53 9.98 -8.22
CA SER A 147 22.97 10.05 -7.92
C SER A 147 23.79 9.09 -8.81
N ASP A 148 23.32 7.85 -8.96
CA ASP A 148 23.97 6.85 -9.81
C ASP A 148 23.96 7.28 -11.29
N GLY A 149 22.85 7.85 -11.75
CA GLY A 149 22.74 8.39 -13.12
C GLY A 149 23.66 9.56 -13.38
N VAL A 150 23.83 10.48 -12.42
CA VAL A 150 24.77 11.61 -12.49
C VAL A 150 26.22 11.10 -12.50
N LYS A 151 26.59 10.16 -11.61
CA LYS A 151 27.93 9.55 -11.56
C LYS A 151 28.28 8.81 -12.86
N ALA A 152 27.30 8.17 -13.48
CA ALA A 152 27.45 7.48 -14.75
C ALA A 152 27.48 8.45 -15.98
N GLY A 153 27.32 9.77 -15.77
CA GLY A 153 27.24 10.76 -16.83
C GLY A 153 25.99 10.65 -17.71
N LYS A 154 24.97 9.96 -17.24
CA LYS A 154 23.69 9.73 -17.94
C LYS A 154 22.64 10.78 -17.60
N PHE A 155 22.74 11.38 -16.44
CA PHE A 155 21.87 12.45 -15.99
C PHE A 155 22.71 13.72 -15.79
N ARG A 156 22.10 14.88 -16.06
CA ARG A 156 22.71 16.16 -15.72
C ARG A 156 22.72 16.31 -14.19
N ASN A 157 23.72 17.01 -13.67
CA ASN A 157 23.77 17.32 -12.24
C ASN A 157 22.61 18.26 -11.89
N ILE A 158 21.65 17.76 -11.15
CA ILE A 158 20.52 18.51 -10.58
C ILE A 158 20.49 18.23 -9.07
N ASP A 159 20.06 19.22 -8.31
CA ASP A 159 19.75 19.02 -6.90
C ASP A 159 18.46 18.20 -6.82
N PRO A 160 18.47 17.03 -6.15
CA PRO A 160 17.31 16.13 -6.05
C PRO A 160 16.16 16.69 -5.20
#